data_5ff4c9c3faa2584ccd2df858165c1b70
#
_entry.id   5ff4c9c3faa2584ccd2df858165c1b70
#
_cell.length_a   1.000
_cell.length_b   1.000
_cell.length_c   1.000
_cell.angle_alpha   90.00
_cell.angle_beta   90.00
_cell.angle_gamma   90.00
#
_symmetry.space_group_name_H-M   'P 1'
#
loop_
_entity.id
_entity.type
_entity.pdbx_description
1 polymer ?
#
loop_
_entity_poly.entity_id
_entity_poly.type
_entity_poly.pdbx_seq_one_letter_code
_entity_poly.pdbx_strand_id
1 'polypeptide(L)'
;AHALLQMILLTGESWADILNTAMTFILAWLICQAAGRVRMPYYFAALGMLFGLNANWKMSMFWEAGAANYLYMTGFILAFLLCYLKYEEKNLWGITVWILPLGLIAGWSNENMGPTVWILSLVVMLLRRREQKKIPVWMYLGNISCLTGSILMIVAPGNFVRSGETAESTRGILWNLYLRCYSEARGALEYLFPTLLLTAVVLVICKGILKEKIGRDNVLLLLGALLSWGAMILSPHYPDRASFGTMALLLCVILSLAGKAVDRQKENAWMYYGCAMLVWLRGMYYLAEFLGLCWGWIR
;
A
#
# COMPACT_ATOMS: atom_id res chain seq x y z
N ALA A 1 0.10 6.97 -13.95
CA ALA A 1 -0.69 5.74 -14.17
C ALA A 1 -1.17 5.63 -15.62
N HIS A 2 -1.87 6.64 -16.21
CA HIS A 2 -2.42 6.53 -17.58
C HIS A 2 -1.37 6.25 -18.67
N ALA A 3 -0.19 6.89 -18.62
CA ALA A 3 0.88 6.60 -19.56
C ALA A 3 1.38 5.15 -19.44
N LEU A 4 1.51 4.64 -18.22
CA LEU A 4 1.85 3.25 -17.98
C LEU A 4 0.79 2.29 -18.52
N LEU A 5 -0.50 2.60 -18.28
CA LEU A 5 -1.61 1.83 -18.84
C LEU A 5 -1.52 1.76 -20.37
N GLN A 6 -1.32 2.90 -21.04
CA GLN A 6 -1.17 2.92 -22.49
C GLN A 6 0.01 2.08 -22.97
N MET A 7 1.14 2.13 -22.29
CA MET A 7 2.31 1.30 -22.62
C MET A 7 2.00 -0.19 -22.47
N ILE A 8 1.28 -0.59 -21.41
CA ILE A 8 0.87 -1.98 -21.20
C ILE A 8 -0.11 -2.42 -22.29
N LEU A 9 -1.14 -1.63 -22.59
CA LEU A 9 -2.13 -1.95 -23.62
C LEU A 9 -1.52 -2.05 -25.04
N LEU A 10 -0.49 -1.28 -25.35
CA LEU A 10 0.25 -1.39 -26.61
C LEU A 10 0.94 -2.75 -26.78
N THR A 11 1.21 -3.48 -25.69
CA THR A 11 1.80 -4.84 -25.78
C THR A 11 0.76 -5.93 -26.06
N GLY A 12 -0.54 -5.62 -25.99
CA GLY A 12 -1.64 -6.56 -26.17
C GLY A 12 -2.18 -7.13 -24.86
N GLU A 13 -3.44 -7.57 -24.85
CA GLU A 13 -4.17 -8.03 -23.65
C GLU A 13 -3.46 -9.18 -22.93
N SER A 14 -2.98 -10.20 -23.66
CA SER A 14 -2.28 -11.35 -23.04
C SER A 14 -0.98 -10.93 -22.32
N TRP A 15 -0.27 -9.93 -22.81
CA TRP A 15 0.92 -9.40 -22.13
C TRP A 15 0.53 -8.57 -20.91
N ALA A 16 -0.58 -7.84 -20.96
CA ALA A 16 -1.09 -7.11 -19.80
C ALA A 16 -1.38 -8.05 -18.62
N ASP A 17 -2.02 -9.20 -18.89
CA ASP A 17 -2.29 -10.22 -17.88
C ASP A 17 -1.01 -10.81 -17.25
N ILE A 18 -0.02 -11.14 -18.10
CA ILE A 18 1.29 -11.63 -17.64
C ILE A 18 1.99 -10.58 -16.77
N LEU A 19 1.98 -9.32 -17.20
CA LEU A 19 2.60 -8.23 -16.47
C LEU A 19 1.89 -7.96 -15.12
N ASN A 20 0.55 -7.96 -15.08
CA ASN A 20 -0.24 -7.82 -13.87
C ASN A 20 0.04 -8.96 -12.89
N THR A 21 0.11 -10.19 -13.39
CA THR A 21 0.50 -11.36 -12.60
C THR A 21 1.90 -11.21 -12.04
N ALA A 22 2.88 -10.89 -12.88
CA ALA A 22 4.26 -10.67 -12.44
C ALA A 22 4.35 -9.55 -11.38
N MET A 23 3.62 -8.45 -11.58
CA MET A 23 3.60 -7.33 -10.63
C MET A 23 2.98 -7.71 -9.29
N THR A 24 1.96 -8.58 -9.28
CA THR A 24 1.39 -9.13 -8.06
C THR A 24 2.43 -9.92 -7.26
N PHE A 25 3.21 -10.76 -7.91
CA PHE A 25 4.32 -11.49 -7.28
C PHE A 25 5.43 -10.56 -6.78
N ILE A 26 5.77 -9.53 -7.56
CA ILE A 26 6.75 -8.51 -7.15
C ILE A 26 6.24 -7.75 -5.94
N LEU A 27 4.97 -7.35 -5.90
CA LEU A 27 4.38 -6.65 -4.77
C LEU A 27 4.41 -7.50 -3.49
N ALA A 28 4.07 -8.79 -3.57
CA ALA A 28 4.19 -9.71 -2.44
C ALA A 28 5.64 -9.80 -1.92
N TRP A 29 6.61 -9.85 -2.84
CA TRP A 29 8.03 -9.84 -2.48
C TRP A 29 8.45 -8.52 -1.82
N LEU A 30 8.01 -7.36 -2.33
CA LEU A 30 8.27 -6.06 -1.73
C LEU A 30 7.67 -5.94 -0.32
N ILE A 31 6.47 -6.48 -0.10
CA ILE A 31 5.85 -6.57 1.24
C ILE A 31 6.74 -7.39 2.18
N CYS A 32 7.26 -8.54 1.74
CA CYS A 32 8.19 -9.35 2.53
C CYS A 32 9.50 -8.60 2.85
N GLN A 33 10.04 -7.86 1.89
CA GLN A 33 11.22 -7.03 2.08
C GLN A 33 10.97 -5.92 3.11
N ALA A 34 9.84 -5.21 3.00
CA ALA A 34 9.46 -4.17 3.94
C ALA A 34 9.23 -4.73 5.36
N ALA A 35 8.62 -5.90 5.46
CA ALA A 35 8.41 -6.61 6.71
C ALA A 35 9.72 -7.18 7.31
N GLY A 36 10.81 -7.27 6.54
CA GLY A 36 12.05 -7.94 6.96
C GLY A 36 11.89 -9.46 7.09
N ARG A 37 11.01 -10.08 6.28
CA ARG A 37 10.60 -11.49 6.35
C ARG A 37 10.70 -12.20 5.00
N VAL A 38 11.91 -12.28 4.46
CA VAL A 38 12.17 -12.83 3.12
C VAL A 38 12.36 -14.35 3.18
N ARG A 39 11.28 -15.10 3.41
CA ARG A 39 11.23 -16.56 3.39
C ARG A 39 9.93 -17.03 2.73
N MET A 40 9.94 -18.20 2.09
CA MET A 40 8.79 -18.74 1.37
C MET A 40 7.46 -18.75 2.15
N PRO A 41 7.37 -19.17 3.43
CA PRO A 41 6.09 -19.14 4.14
C PRO A 41 5.49 -17.71 4.25
N TYR A 42 6.34 -16.71 4.46
CA TYR A 42 5.90 -15.31 4.52
C TYR A 42 5.49 -14.76 3.15
N TYR A 43 6.17 -15.20 2.10
CA TYR A 43 5.82 -14.84 0.74
C TYR A 43 4.43 -15.38 0.36
N PHE A 44 4.15 -16.64 0.65
CA PHE A 44 2.81 -17.21 0.48
C PHE A 44 1.78 -16.51 1.36
N ALA A 45 2.10 -16.15 2.60
CA ALA A 45 1.21 -15.38 3.46
C ALA A 45 0.91 -13.99 2.85
N ALA A 46 1.92 -13.30 2.30
CA ALA A 46 1.75 -12.01 1.64
C ALA A 46 0.82 -12.11 0.42
N LEU A 47 1.01 -13.14 -0.42
CA LEU A 47 0.11 -13.40 -1.57
C LEU A 47 -1.32 -13.66 -1.09
N GLY A 48 -1.51 -14.53 -0.09
CA GLY A 48 -2.82 -14.81 0.46
C GLY A 48 -3.52 -13.57 1.02
N MET A 49 -2.76 -12.70 1.69
CA MET A 49 -3.28 -11.44 2.23
C MET A 49 -3.66 -10.45 1.13
N LEU A 50 -2.91 -10.37 0.02
CA LEU A 50 -3.25 -9.51 -1.13
C LEU A 50 -4.60 -9.87 -1.74
N PHE A 51 -4.98 -11.14 -1.76
CA PHE A 51 -6.30 -11.58 -2.25
C PHE A 51 -7.35 -11.60 -1.15
N GLY A 52 -7.02 -12.17 0.02
CA GLY A 52 -7.99 -12.42 1.07
C GLY A 52 -8.39 -11.21 1.89
N LEU A 53 -7.56 -10.16 1.95
CA LEU A 53 -7.84 -8.93 2.70
C LEU A 53 -8.18 -7.73 1.82
N ASN A 54 -8.01 -7.86 0.49
CA ASN A 54 -8.34 -6.79 -0.45
C ASN A 54 -9.86 -6.69 -0.62
N ALA A 55 -10.39 -5.48 -0.46
CA ALA A 55 -11.83 -5.23 -0.61
C ALA A 55 -12.32 -5.47 -2.04
N ASN A 56 -11.51 -5.12 -3.03
CA ASN A 56 -11.84 -5.28 -4.45
C ASN A 56 -10.58 -5.54 -5.29
N TRP A 57 -10.05 -6.76 -5.15
CA TRP A 57 -8.88 -7.19 -5.91
C TRP A 57 -9.11 -7.20 -7.43
N LYS A 58 -10.36 -7.43 -7.90
CA LYS A 58 -10.73 -7.37 -9.31
C LYS A 58 -10.41 -5.99 -9.90
N MET A 59 -10.85 -4.93 -9.22
CA MET A 59 -10.70 -3.55 -9.68
C MET A 59 -9.32 -2.95 -9.40
N SER A 60 -8.57 -3.49 -8.45
CA SER A 60 -7.25 -2.96 -8.07
C SER A 60 -6.08 -3.71 -8.68
N MET A 61 -6.28 -4.99 -9.08
CA MET A 61 -5.18 -5.86 -9.52
C MET A 61 -5.40 -6.43 -10.93
N PHE A 62 -6.66 -6.68 -11.35
CA PHE A 62 -6.97 -7.35 -12.62
C PHE A 62 -7.51 -6.39 -13.67
N TRP A 63 -8.39 -5.47 -13.30
CA TRP A 63 -8.79 -4.43 -14.24
C TRP A 63 -7.58 -3.57 -14.61
N GLU A 64 -7.22 -3.52 -15.88
CA GLU A 64 -5.98 -2.93 -16.38
C GLU A 64 -5.74 -1.49 -15.90
N ALA A 65 -6.77 -0.63 -16.02
CA ALA A 65 -6.67 0.74 -15.52
C ALA A 65 -6.53 0.80 -13.99
N GLY A 66 -7.16 -0.11 -13.28
CA GLY A 66 -7.02 -0.27 -11.83
C GLY A 66 -5.66 -0.81 -11.46
N ALA A 67 -5.18 -1.85 -12.12
CA ALA A 67 -3.83 -2.39 -11.89
C ALA A 67 -2.76 -1.30 -12.10
N ALA A 68 -2.83 -0.53 -13.18
CA ALA A 68 -1.91 0.57 -13.45
C ALA A 68 -1.93 1.65 -12.36
N ASN A 69 -3.11 1.92 -11.75
CA ASN A 69 -3.26 2.95 -10.72
C ASN A 69 -2.94 2.46 -9.30
N TYR A 70 -3.22 1.19 -8.99
CA TYR A 70 -3.13 0.67 -7.63
C TYR A 70 -2.03 -0.36 -7.47
N LEU A 71 -2.02 -1.44 -8.26
CA LEU A 71 -1.03 -2.51 -8.14
C LEU A 71 0.38 -2.02 -8.45
N TYR A 72 0.59 -1.44 -9.64
CA TYR A 72 1.92 -0.97 -10.07
C TYR A 72 2.40 0.21 -9.22
N MET A 73 1.50 1.19 -8.97
CA MET A 73 1.89 2.36 -8.18
C MET A 73 2.25 1.97 -6.75
N THR A 74 1.52 1.06 -6.11
CA THR A 74 1.86 0.54 -4.77
C THR A 74 3.21 -0.18 -4.77
N GLY A 75 3.53 -0.90 -5.83
CA GLY A 75 4.85 -1.51 -6.01
C GLY A 75 5.97 -0.48 -6.08
N PHE A 76 5.83 0.56 -6.90
CA PHE A 76 6.82 1.64 -6.96
C PHE A 76 6.95 2.39 -5.64
N ILE A 77 5.85 2.62 -4.94
CA ILE A 77 5.80 3.24 -3.63
C ILE A 77 6.58 2.42 -2.61
N LEU A 78 6.33 1.11 -2.52
CA LEU A 78 7.05 0.24 -1.60
C LEU A 78 8.53 0.12 -1.96
N ALA A 79 8.87 0.05 -3.25
CA ALA A 79 10.26 0.06 -3.70
C ALA A 79 10.98 1.36 -3.29
N PHE A 80 10.33 2.52 -3.45
CA PHE A 80 10.87 3.80 -3.00
C PHE A 80 11.03 3.84 -1.46
N LEU A 81 10.01 3.46 -0.70
CA LEU A 81 10.08 3.42 0.76
C LEU A 81 11.15 2.47 1.26
N LEU A 82 11.34 1.31 0.61
CA LEU A 82 12.42 0.38 0.96
C LEU A 82 13.80 1.01 0.87
N CYS A 83 14.03 1.90 -0.11
CA CYS A 83 15.30 2.64 -0.17
C CYS A 83 15.53 3.42 1.13
N TYR A 84 14.53 4.11 1.64
CA TYR A 84 14.63 4.90 2.87
C TYR A 84 14.66 4.05 4.14
N LEU A 85 13.95 2.92 4.18
CA LEU A 85 13.86 2.08 5.39
C LEU A 85 15.04 1.12 5.55
N LYS A 86 15.61 0.61 4.45
CA LYS A 86 16.60 -0.47 4.47
C LYS A 86 18.01 -0.06 4.02
N TYR A 87 18.12 0.98 3.20
CA TYR A 87 19.39 1.40 2.62
C TYR A 87 19.87 2.77 3.12
N GLU A 88 19.25 3.29 4.17
CA GLU A 88 19.55 4.63 4.68
C GLU A 88 21.04 4.85 5.07
N GLU A 89 21.78 3.79 5.40
CA GLU A 89 23.20 3.87 5.75
C GLU A 89 24.16 3.63 4.56
N LYS A 90 23.61 3.19 3.41
CA LYS A 90 24.42 2.88 2.24
C LYS A 90 24.53 4.09 1.32
N ASN A 91 25.77 4.45 1.01
CA ASN A 91 26.05 5.48 0.01
C ASN A 91 26.28 4.81 -1.36
N LEU A 92 25.20 4.28 -1.95
CA LEU A 92 25.26 3.54 -3.21
C LEU A 92 25.02 4.50 -4.39
N TRP A 93 26.03 4.70 -5.23
CA TRP A 93 25.89 5.48 -6.47
C TRP A 93 24.76 4.98 -7.36
N GLY A 94 24.59 3.65 -7.46
CA GLY A 94 23.47 3.05 -8.21
C GLY A 94 22.10 3.50 -7.72
N ILE A 95 21.88 3.64 -6.40
CA ILE A 95 20.64 4.17 -5.86
C ILE A 95 20.42 5.63 -6.28
N THR A 96 21.48 6.44 -6.34
CA THR A 96 21.37 7.86 -6.70
C THR A 96 20.80 8.06 -8.11
N VAL A 97 21.12 7.17 -9.06
CA VAL A 97 20.58 7.24 -10.42
C VAL A 97 19.11 6.83 -10.49
N TRP A 98 18.75 5.73 -9.82
CA TRP A 98 17.41 5.17 -9.90
C TRP A 98 16.40 5.84 -8.96
N ILE A 99 16.86 6.53 -7.92
CA ILE A 99 15.97 7.15 -6.94
C ILE A 99 15.20 8.34 -7.53
N LEU A 100 15.74 9.02 -8.54
CA LEU A 100 15.07 10.14 -9.20
C LEU A 100 13.81 9.67 -9.97
N PRO A 101 13.90 8.76 -10.96
CA PRO A 101 12.71 8.27 -11.64
C PRO A 101 11.76 7.52 -10.68
N LEU A 102 12.30 6.76 -9.74
CA LEU A 102 11.48 6.03 -8.77
C LEU A 102 10.72 6.98 -7.84
N GLY A 103 11.36 8.03 -7.34
CA GLY A 103 10.72 9.05 -6.51
C GLY A 103 9.64 9.82 -7.29
N LEU A 104 9.93 10.19 -8.55
CA LEU A 104 8.97 10.87 -9.40
C LEU A 104 7.71 10.00 -9.62
N ILE A 105 7.88 8.72 -9.94
CA ILE A 105 6.76 7.79 -10.16
C ILE A 105 6.00 7.56 -8.85
N ALA A 106 6.70 7.34 -7.73
CA ALA A 106 6.07 7.14 -6.44
C ALA A 106 5.23 8.36 -5.99
N GLY A 107 5.76 9.58 -6.20
CA GLY A 107 5.03 10.82 -5.93
C GLY A 107 3.86 11.05 -6.89
N TRP A 108 4.05 10.71 -8.17
CA TRP A 108 3.02 10.86 -9.22
C TRP A 108 2.06 9.66 -9.30
N SER A 109 1.88 8.95 -8.20
CA SER A 109 1.04 7.74 -8.14
C SER A 109 -0.46 8.09 -8.08
N ASN A 110 -0.97 8.35 -6.91
CA ASN A 110 -2.36 8.75 -6.66
C ASN A 110 -2.45 9.74 -5.50
N GLU A 111 -3.62 10.36 -5.35
CA GLU A 111 -3.81 11.54 -4.51
C GLU A 111 -3.52 11.26 -3.02
N ASN A 112 -3.75 10.04 -2.55
CA ASN A 112 -3.53 9.69 -1.15
C ASN A 112 -2.13 9.13 -0.88
N MET A 113 -1.56 8.33 -1.77
CA MET A 113 -0.29 7.66 -1.52
C MET A 113 0.93 8.51 -1.87
N GLY A 114 0.89 9.29 -2.96
CA GLY A 114 2.00 10.13 -3.38
C GLY A 114 2.47 11.10 -2.29
N PRO A 115 1.61 12.00 -1.79
CA PRO A 115 1.95 12.89 -0.68
C PRO A 115 2.34 12.15 0.60
N THR A 116 1.67 11.03 0.90
CA THR A 116 2.00 10.19 2.07
C THR A 116 3.45 9.71 2.02
N VAL A 117 3.88 9.19 0.88
CA VAL A 117 5.24 8.65 0.70
C VAL A 117 6.29 9.75 0.76
N TRP A 118 6.00 10.90 0.20
CA TRP A 118 6.85 12.09 0.35
C TRP A 118 7.01 12.47 1.83
N ILE A 119 5.92 12.56 2.60
CA ILE A 119 5.95 12.87 4.04
C ILE A 119 6.77 11.81 4.78
N LEU A 120 6.56 10.52 4.51
CA LEU A 120 7.32 9.45 5.18
C LEU A 120 8.82 9.55 4.90
N SER A 121 9.21 9.82 3.65
CA SER A 121 10.63 9.98 3.30
C SER A 121 11.25 11.18 4.03
N LEU A 122 10.50 12.28 4.18
CA LEU A 122 10.91 13.45 4.97
C LEU A 122 11.04 13.09 6.46
N VAL A 123 10.07 12.36 7.02
CA VAL A 123 10.12 11.91 8.44
C VAL A 123 11.36 11.05 8.69
N VAL A 124 11.70 10.12 7.79
CA VAL A 124 12.93 9.31 7.90
C VAL A 124 14.17 10.21 7.93
N MET A 125 14.25 11.21 7.05
CA MET A 125 15.37 12.16 7.02
C MET A 125 15.45 12.98 8.32
N LEU A 126 14.31 13.45 8.85
CA LEU A 126 14.25 14.19 10.11
C LEU A 126 14.69 13.33 11.31
N LEU A 127 14.27 12.06 11.35
CA LEU A 127 14.71 11.13 12.39
C LEU A 127 16.23 10.90 12.32
N ARG A 128 16.80 10.70 11.13
CA ARG A 128 18.25 10.60 10.95
C ARG A 128 18.98 11.85 11.45
N ARG A 129 18.47 13.04 11.14
CA ARG A 129 19.03 14.29 11.62
C ARG A 129 19.01 14.39 13.16
N ARG A 130 17.91 13.96 13.79
CA ARG A 130 17.82 13.89 15.26
C ARG A 130 18.81 12.90 15.87
N GLU A 131 19.08 11.79 15.19
CA GLU A 131 20.09 10.81 15.58
C GLU A 131 21.53 11.26 15.24
N GLN A 132 21.72 12.49 14.77
CA GLN A 132 23.00 13.07 14.33
C GLN A 132 23.72 12.26 13.24
N LYS A 133 22.97 11.46 12.47
CA LYS A 133 23.47 10.69 11.33
C LYS A 133 23.52 11.56 10.08
N LYS A 134 24.56 11.37 9.25
CA LYS A 134 24.66 12.04 7.95
C LYS A 134 23.51 11.58 7.04
N ILE A 135 22.88 12.53 6.37
CA ILE A 135 21.84 12.24 5.37
C ILE A 135 22.54 12.14 4.00
N PRO A 136 22.52 10.96 3.34
CA PRO A 136 23.10 10.81 2.02
C PRO A 136 22.41 11.70 0.96
N VAL A 137 23.14 12.12 -0.05
CA VAL A 137 22.64 13.01 -1.12
C VAL A 137 21.44 12.40 -1.83
N TRP A 138 21.44 11.09 -2.06
CA TRP A 138 20.34 10.40 -2.73
C TRP A 138 18.99 10.54 -1.99
N MET A 139 19.00 10.68 -0.66
CA MET A 139 17.76 10.89 0.11
C MET A 139 17.14 12.26 -0.19
N TYR A 140 17.97 13.31 -0.32
CA TYR A 140 17.48 14.64 -0.73
C TYR A 140 16.93 14.61 -2.14
N LEU A 141 17.67 14.01 -3.09
CA LEU A 141 17.25 13.87 -4.48
C LEU A 141 15.94 13.10 -4.62
N GLY A 142 15.81 11.96 -3.92
CA GLY A 142 14.60 11.16 -3.92
C GLY A 142 13.41 11.89 -3.30
N ASN A 143 13.60 12.59 -2.17
CA ASN A 143 12.53 13.37 -1.54
C ASN A 143 12.05 14.52 -2.44
N ILE A 144 12.96 15.29 -3.06
CA ILE A 144 12.62 16.36 -3.99
C ILE A 144 11.89 15.80 -5.21
N SER A 145 12.38 14.71 -5.78
CA SER A 145 11.75 14.06 -6.93
C SER A 145 10.34 13.55 -6.60
N CYS A 146 10.15 12.95 -5.41
CA CYS A 146 8.85 12.49 -4.94
C CYS A 146 7.88 13.68 -4.69
N LEU A 147 8.37 14.78 -4.12
CA LEU A 147 7.59 16.01 -3.98
C LEU A 147 7.14 16.55 -5.34
N THR A 148 8.07 16.61 -6.31
CA THR A 148 7.75 17.04 -7.68
C THR A 148 6.66 16.17 -8.29
N GLY A 149 6.76 14.84 -8.16
CA GLY A 149 5.72 13.91 -8.61
C GLY A 149 4.38 14.15 -7.93
N SER A 150 4.37 14.38 -6.62
CA SER A 150 3.15 14.66 -5.84
C SER A 150 2.49 15.98 -6.27
N ILE A 151 3.28 17.01 -6.53
CA ILE A 151 2.76 18.28 -7.04
C ILE A 151 2.14 18.09 -8.43
N LEU A 152 2.85 17.41 -9.35
CA LEU A 152 2.33 17.12 -10.69
C LEU A 152 1.02 16.32 -10.63
N MET A 153 0.89 15.41 -9.65
CA MET A 153 -0.35 14.66 -9.45
C MET A 153 -1.50 15.57 -8.99
N ILE A 154 -1.27 16.42 -7.99
CA ILE A 154 -2.30 17.31 -7.43
C ILE A 154 -2.79 18.32 -8.46
N VAL A 155 -1.87 18.93 -9.23
CA VAL A 155 -2.21 19.95 -10.23
C VAL A 155 -2.67 19.37 -11.57
N ALA A 156 -2.80 18.04 -11.68
CA ALA A 156 -3.24 17.42 -12.94
C ALA A 156 -4.65 17.89 -13.33
N PRO A 157 -4.86 18.33 -14.59
CA PRO A 157 -6.16 18.88 -15.04
C PRO A 157 -7.35 17.94 -14.80
N GLY A 158 -7.15 16.63 -14.91
CA GLY A 158 -8.18 15.62 -14.66
C GLY A 158 -8.72 15.62 -13.23
N ASN A 159 -7.96 16.11 -12.26
CA ASN A 159 -8.42 16.22 -10.86
C ASN A 159 -9.43 17.37 -10.72
N PHE A 160 -9.18 18.48 -11.40
CA PHE A 160 -10.09 19.61 -11.40
C PHE A 160 -11.41 19.30 -12.13
N VAL A 161 -11.36 18.57 -13.24
CA VAL A 161 -12.57 18.10 -13.95
C VAL A 161 -13.40 17.19 -13.04
N ARG A 162 -12.78 16.17 -12.42
CA ARG A 162 -13.48 15.28 -11.50
C ARG A 162 -14.07 15.98 -10.29
N SER A 163 -13.37 16.96 -9.73
CA SER A 163 -13.89 17.73 -8.60
C SER A 163 -15.09 18.59 -8.99
N GLY A 164 -15.16 19.09 -10.23
CA GLY A 164 -16.30 19.82 -10.77
C GLY A 164 -17.52 18.94 -11.09
N GLU A 165 -17.27 17.67 -11.44
CA GLU A 165 -18.34 16.70 -11.74
C GLU A 165 -18.96 16.07 -10.48
N THR A 166 -18.24 16.11 -9.35
CA THR A 166 -18.73 15.56 -8.10
C THR A 166 -19.67 16.57 -7.44
N ALA A 167 -20.98 16.32 -7.51
CA ALA A 167 -22.00 17.18 -6.92
C ALA A 167 -21.84 17.20 -5.39
N GLU A 168 -21.17 18.23 -4.87
CA GLU A 168 -21.18 18.52 -3.44
C GLU A 168 -22.54 19.10 -3.04
N SER A 169 -22.94 18.80 -1.80
CA SER A 169 -24.19 19.32 -1.24
C SER A 169 -24.15 20.86 -1.20
N THR A 170 -25.22 21.50 -1.59
CA THR A 170 -25.42 22.96 -1.47
C THR A 170 -25.57 23.43 -0.02
N ARG A 171 -25.58 22.49 0.96
CA ARG A 171 -25.78 22.78 2.39
C ARG A 171 -24.57 23.41 3.11
N GLY A 172 -23.48 23.69 2.39
CA GLY A 172 -22.32 24.40 2.92
C GLY A 172 -21.13 23.52 3.30
N ILE A 173 -19.99 24.18 3.61
CA ILE A 173 -18.68 23.53 3.80
C ILE A 173 -18.68 22.54 4.96
N LEU A 174 -19.29 22.86 6.10
CA LEU A 174 -19.31 21.98 7.28
C LEU A 174 -20.11 20.70 7.02
N TRP A 175 -21.20 20.77 6.25
CA TRP A 175 -21.99 19.61 5.88
C TRP A 175 -21.20 18.71 4.92
N ASN A 176 -20.53 19.27 3.95
CA ASN A 176 -19.69 18.52 3.02
C ASN A 176 -18.52 17.84 3.75
N LEU A 177 -17.88 18.53 4.70
CA LEU A 177 -16.84 17.93 5.55
C LEU A 177 -17.39 16.76 6.37
N TYR A 178 -18.57 16.92 6.97
CA TYR A 178 -19.23 15.82 7.69
C TYR A 178 -19.46 14.60 6.78
N LEU A 179 -19.99 14.81 5.56
CA LEU A 179 -20.23 13.73 4.61
C LEU A 179 -18.93 13.03 4.18
N ARG A 180 -17.84 13.78 3.99
CA ARG A 180 -16.53 13.24 3.69
C ARG A 180 -15.97 12.40 4.85
N CYS A 181 -16.03 12.92 6.08
CA CYS A 181 -15.63 12.15 7.27
C CYS A 181 -16.48 10.89 7.45
N TYR A 182 -17.77 10.96 7.19
CA TYR A 182 -18.67 9.81 7.25
C TYR A 182 -18.32 8.77 6.17
N SER A 183 -18.10 9.20 4.92
CA SER A 183 -17.67 8.33 3.82
C SER A 183 -16.34 7.65 4.13
N GLU A 184 -15.40 8.39 4.72
CA GLU A 184 -14.09 7.91 5.13
C GLU A 184 -14.19 6.83 6.22
N ALA A 185 -14.94 7.12 7.29
CA ALA A 185 -15.14 6.18 8.39
C ALA A 185 -15.87 4.92 7.92
N ARG A 186 -16.91 5.08 7.10
CA ARG A 186 -17.65 3.96 6.50
C ARG A 186 -16.74 3.13 5.60
N GLY A 187 -15.97 3.78 4.72
CA GLY A 187 -15.04 3.08 3.84
C GLY A 187 -13.95 2.32 4.60
N ALA A 188 -13.45 2.86 5.72
CA ALA A 188 -12.53 2.12 6.60
C ALA A 188 -13.16 0.85 7.16
N LEU A 189 -14.43 0.91 7.56
CA LEU A 189 -15.17 -0.26 8.07
C LEU A 189 -15.54 -1.26 6.97
N GLU A 190 -15.88 -0.80 5.78
CA GLU A 190 -16.27 -1.69 4.69
C GLU A 190 -15.05 -2.30 3.98
N TYR A 191 -13.96 -1.53 3.78
CA TYR A 191 -12.86 -1.93 2.91
C TYR A 191 -11.61 -2.36 3.67
N LEU A 192 -11.34 -1.79 4.83
CA LEU A 192 -10.12 -2.05 5.60
C LEU A 192 -10.36 -2.87 6.87
N PHE A 193 -11.59 -3.12 7.29
CA PHE A 193 -11.89 -3.75 8.57
C PHE A 193 -11.13 -5.05 8.84
N PRO A 194 -11.08 -6.05 7.92
CA PRO A 194 -10.33 -7.28 8.17
C PRO A 194 -8.82 -7.02 8.37
N THR A 195 -8.27 -6.09 7.60
CA THR A 195 -6.85 -5.72 7.67
C THR A 195 -6.55 -4.95 8.96
N LEU A 196 -7.42 -4.02 9.36
CA LEU A 196 -7.31 -3.27 10.62
C LEU A 196 -7.44 -4.20 11.82
N LEU A 197 -8.40 -5.12 11.79
CA LEU A 197 -8.59 -6.13 12.85
C LEU A 197 -7.33 -6.99 13.01
N LEU A 198 -6.79 -7.53 11.92
CA LEU A 198 -5.56 -8.31 11.96
C LEU A 198 -4.38 -7.48 12.46
N THR A 199 -4.27 -6.22 12.03
CA THR A 199 -3.23 -5.31 12.51
C THR A 199 -3.34 -5.10 14.01
N ALA A 200 -4.55 -4.84 14.52
CA ALA A 200 -4.80 -4.68 15.94
C ALA A 200 -4.45 -5.96 16.73
N VAL A 201 -4.84 -7.12 16.23
CA VAL A 201 -4.53 -8.43 16.88
C VAL A 201 -3.02 -8.63 16.98
N VAL A 202 -2.25 -8.46 15.89
CA VAL A 202 -0.80 -8.66 15.95
C VAL A 202 -0.10 -7.61 16.81
N LEU A 203 -0.61 -6.37 16.88
CA LEU A 203 -0.12 -5.33 17.78
C LEU A 203 -0.36 -5.70 19.25
N VAL A 204 -1.57 -6.19 19.59
CA VAL A 204 -1.91 -6.63 20.95
C VAL A 204 -1.04 -7.83 21.34
N ILE A 205 -0.86 -8.81 20.47
CA ILE A 205 0.01 -9.96 20.73
C ILE A 205 1.45 -9.49 20.98
N CYS A 206 2.03 -8.72 20.06
CA CYS A 206 3.42 -8.30 20.18
C CYS A 206 3.66 -7.37 21.37
N LYS A 207 2.86 -6.31 21.53
CA LYS A 207 3.08 -5.31 22.57
C LYS A 207 2.49 -5.73 23.92
N GLY A 208 1.28 -6.31 23.94
CA GLY A 208 0.55 -6.65 25.13
C GLY A 208 1.03 -7.98 25.75
N ILE A 209 1.12 -9.03 24.95
CA ILE A 209 1.42 -10.39 25.44
C ILE A 209 2.93 -10.62 25.46
N LEU A 210 3.61 -10.41 24.32
CA LEU A 210 5.04 -10.70 24.18
C LEU A 210 5.95 -9.58 24.71
N LYS A 211 5.39 -8.42 25.01
CA LYS A 211 6.11 -7.21 25.46
C LYS A 211 7.26 -6.79 24.54
N GLU A 212 7.13 -7.10 23.24
CA GLU A 212 8.11 -6.76 22.21
C GLU A 212 7.98 -5.30 21.80
N LYS A 213 9.13 -4.67 21.52
CA LYS A 213 9.16 -3.30 20.99
C LYS A 213 8.71 -3.28 19.54
N ILE A 214 7.78 -2.39 19.21
CA ILE A 214 7.41 -2.11 17.82
C ILE A 214 8.58 -1.35 17.19
N GLY A 215 9.19 -1.93 16.15
CA GLY A 215 10.34 -1.30 15.46
C GLY A 215 9.92 -0.01 14.74
N ARG A 216 10.91 0.88 14.54
CA ARG A 216 10.74 2.17 13.86
C ARG A 216 10.04 2.02 12.50
N ASP A 217 10.44 1.04 11.69
CA ASP A 217 9.86 0.80 10.37
C ASP A 217 8.36 0.50 10.45
N ASN A 218 7.93 -0.30 11.43
CA ASN A 218 6.50 -0.59 11.64
C ASN A 218 5.72 0.66 12.06
N VAL A 219 6.32 1.53 12.88
CA VAL A 219 5.68 2.81 13.27
C VAL A 219 5.54 3.72 12.05
N LEU A 220 6.56 3.80 11.19
CA LEU A 220 6.53 4.58 9.97
C LEU A 220 5.49 4.05 8.98
N LEU A 221 5.37 2.73 8.82
CA LEU A 221 4.37 2.11 7.95
C LEU A 221 2.94 2.32 8.49
N LEU A 222 2.74 2.24 9.81
CA LEU A 222 1.46 2.58 10.45
C LEU A 222 1.11 4.06 10.26
N LEU A 223 2.08 4.95 10.42
CA LEU A 223 1.90 6.37 10.15
C LEU A 223 1.52 6.60 8.67
N GLY A 224 2.19 5.90 7.76
CA GLY A 224 1.87 5.95 6.34
C GLY A 224 0.46 5.47 6.03
N ALA A 225 0.02 4.37 6.63
CA ALA A 225 -1.34 3.88 6.48
C ALA A 225 -2.37 4.89 7.00
N LEU A 226 -2.10 5.52 8.14
CA LEU A 226 -2.96 6.56 8.71
C LEU A 226 -3.01 7.82 7.83
N LEU A 227 -1.87 8.29 7.33
CA LEU A 227 -1.79 9.45 6.45
C LEU A 227 -2.48 9.20 5.11
N SER A 228 -2.25 8.02 4.51
CA SER A 228 -2.88 7.63 3.25
C SER A 228 -4.41 7.51 3.40
N TRP A 229 -4.88 6.91 4.49
CA TRP A 229 -6.30 6.86 4.80
C TRP A 229 -6.85 8.27 5.02
N GLY A 230 -6.26 9.06 5.92
CA GLY A 230 -6.73 10.41 6.25
C GLY A 230 -6.69 11.39 5.07
N ALA A 231 -5.78 11.21 4.09
CA ALA A 231 -5.74 12.04 2.90
C ALA A 231 -7.02 11.92 2.04
N MET A 232 -7.75 10.81 2.17
CA MET A 232 -9.01 10.61 1.43
C MET A 232 -10.14 11.53 1.91
N ILE A 233 -10.05 12.15 3.09
CA ILE A 233 -10.98 13.20 3.55
C ILE A 233 -11.02 14.39 2.58
N LEU A 234 -9.93 14.61 1.84
CA LEU A 234 -9.86 15.65 0.82
C LEU A 234 -10.66 15.29 -0.44
N SER A 235 -11.00 14.00 -0.63
CA SER A 235 -11.83 13.53 -1.73
C SER A 235 -13.32 13.52 -1.34
N PRO A 236 -14.24 13.88 -2.24
CA PRO A 236 -15.69 13.80 -2.00
C PRO A 236 -16.18 12.36 -1.75
N HIS A 237 -15.45 11.36 -2.24
CA HIS A 237 -15.80 9.95 -2.15
C HIS A 237 -14.58 9.08 -1.90
N TYR A 238 -14.73 8.05 -1.05
CA TYR A 238 -13.71 7.05 -0.77
C TYR A 238 -14.06 5.73 -1.49
N PRO A 239 -13.51 5.47 -2.69
CA PRO A 239 -13.76 4.23 -3.40
C PRO A 239 -12.95 3.07 -2.79
N ASP A 240 -13.51 1.86 -2.86
CA ASP A 240 -12.91 0.62 -2.34
C ASP A 240 -11.45 0.39 -2.78
N ARG A 241 -11.16 0.62 -4.07
CA ARG A 241 -9.84 0.47 -4.67
C ARG A 241 -8.79 1.46 -4.12
N ALA A 242 -9.21 2.62 -3.61
CA ALA A 242 -8.29 3.59 -3.00
C ALA A 242 -7.70 3.09 -1.67
N SER A 243 -8.34 2.11 -1.04
CA SER A 243 -7.84 1.45 0.18
C SER A 243 -6.61 0.55 -0.07
N PHE A 244 -6.33 0.18 -1.33
CA PHE A 244 -5.30 -0.80 -1.69
C PHE A 244 -3.90 -0.43 -1.19
N GLY A 245 -3.46 0.81 -1.39
CA GLY A 245 -2.15 1.29 -0.92
C GLY A 245 -2.05 1.29 0.61
N THR A 246 -3.10 1.78 1.29
CA THR A 246 -3.22 1.75 2.76
C THR A 246 -3.15 0.31 3.28
N MET A 247 -3.90 -0.61 2.67
CA MET A 247 -3.87 -2.04 2.98
C MET A 247 -2.45 -2.59 2.82
N ALA A 248 -1.77 -2.33 1.72
CA ALA A 248 -0.43 -2.86 1.46
C ALA A 248 0.59 -2.43 2.55
N LEU A 249 0.52 -1.19 3.04
CA LEU A 249 1.35 -0.74 4.16
C LEU A 249 1.02 -1.51 5.44
N LEU A 250 -0.25 -1.76 5.73
CA LEU A 250 -0.68 -2.57 6.87
C LEU A 250 -0.24 -4.03 6.74
N LEU A 251 -0.25 -4.62 5.53
CA LEU A 251 0.24 -5.97 5.29
C LEU A 251 1.73 -6.10 5.65
N CYS A 252 2.55 -5.09 5.36
CA CYS A 252 3.95 -5.07 5.78
C CYS A 252 4.07 -5.13 7.32
N VAL A 253 3.23 -4.39 8.04
CA VAL A 253 3.20 -4.38 9.51
C VAL A 253 2.74 -5.73 10.05
N ILE A 254 1.62 -6.27 9.54
CA ILE A 254 1.08 -7.56 9.94
C ILE A 254 2.15 -8.65 9.80
N LEU A 255 2.77 -8.74 8.63
CA LEU A 255 3.78 -9.75 8.33
C LEU A 255 5.02 -9.61 9.21
N SER A 256 5.48 -8.36 9.45
CA SER A 256 6.61 -8.08 10.33
C SER A 256 6.34 -8.52 11.77
N LEU A 257 5.19 -8.15 12.32
CA LEU A 257 4.83 -8.44 13.70
C LEU A 257 4.45 -9.90 13.91
N ALA A 258 3.66 -10.50 13.01
CA ALA A 258 3.36 -11.93 13.05
C ALA A 258 4.64 -12.77 12.97
N GLY A 259 5.59 -12.37 12.12
CA GLY A 259 6.88 -13.04 12.04
C GLY A 259 7.69 -12.95 13.36
N LYS A 260 7.66 -11.80 14.06
CA LYS A 260 8.26 -11.68 15.39
C LYS A 260 7.58 -12.60 16.40
N ALA A 261 6.24 -12.68 16.35
CA ALA A 261 5.49 -13.54 17.25
C ALA A 261 5.79 -15.02 17.01
N VAL A 262 5.90 -15.47 15.75
CA VAL A 262 6.33 -16.82 15.38
C VAL A 262 7.75 -17.14 15.90
N ASP A 263 8.70 -16.20 15.75
CA ASP A 263 10.07 -16.40 16.22
C ASP A 263 10.15 -16.54 17.76
N ARG A 264 9.26 -15.86 18.50
CA ARG A 264 9.18 -15.91 19.97
C ARG A 264 8.39 -17.11 20.50
N GLN A 265 7.37 -17.53 19.78
CA GLN A 265 6.44 -18.59 20.18
C GLN A 265 6.49 -19.74 19.17
N LYS A 266 7.64 -20.35 19.00
CA LYS A 266 7.83 -21.43 18.02
C LYS A 266 6.85 -22.59 18.23
N GLU A 267 6.51 -22.93 19.47
CA GLU A 267 5.54 -23.97 19.83
C GLU A 267 4.13 -23.65 19.33
N ASN A 268 3.76 -22.36 19.30
CA ASN A 268 2.46 -21.88 18.84
C ASN A 268 2.48 -21.38 17.39
N ALA A 269 3.56 -21.62 16.64
CA ALA A 269 3.70 -21.16 15.25
C ALA A 269 2.55 -21.66 14.35
N TRP A 270 1.98 -22.81 14.65
CA TRP A 270 0.84 -23.39 13.94
C TRP A 270 -0.41 -22.48 13.97
N MET A 271 -0.62 -21.72 15.06
CA MET A 271 -1.75 -20.77 15.14
C MET A 271 -1.61 -19.65 14.11
N TYR A 272 -0.41 -19.11 13.93
CA TYR A 272 -0.13 -18.06 12.96
C TYR A 272 -0.24 -18.56 11.52
N TYR A 273 0.23 -19.77 11.26
CA TYR A 273 0.06 -20.43 9.97
C TYR A 273 -1.39 -20.80 9.69
N GLY A 274 -2.15 -21.21 10.72
CA GLY A 274 -3.58 -21.44 10.63
C GLY A 274 -4.34 -20.17 10.26
N CYS A 275 -4.04 -19.04 10.91
CA CYS A 275 -4.61 -17.74 10.53
C CYS A 275 -4.26 -17.34 9.09
N ALA A 276 -3.02 -17.52 8.67
CA ALA A 276 -2.61 -17.25 7.28
C ALA A 276 -3.38 -18.14 6.29
N MET A 277 -3.60 -19.42 6.63
CA MET A 277 -4.40 -20.35 5.82
C MET A 277 -5.86 -19.91 5.71
N LEU A 278 -6.48 -19.41 6.80
CA LEU A 278 -7.85 -18.89 6.75
C LEU A 278 -7.96 -17.68 5.81
N VAL A 279 -6.96 -16.79 5.83
CA VAL A 279 -6.90 -15.66 4.89
C VAL A 279 -6.76 -16.14 3.45
N TRP A 280 -5.94 -17.17 3.20
CA TRP A 280 -5.83 -17.84 1.91
C TRP A 280 -7.16 -18.43 1.44
N LEU A 281 -7.85 -19.19 2.30
CA LEU A 281 -9.15 -19.79 1.99
C LEU A 281 -10.18 -18.72 1.62
N ARG A 282 -10.19 -17.59 2.34
CA ARG A 282 -11.04 -16.46 1.97
C ARG A 282 -10.70 -15.90 0.58
N GLY A 283 -9.43 -15.72 0.27
CA GLY A 283 -8.99 -15.26 -1.06
C GLY A 283 -9.37 -16.24 -2.16
N MET A 284 -9.19 -17.56 -1.93
CA MET A 284 -9.57 -18.61 -2.86
C MET A 284 -11.08 -18.69 -3.06
N TYR A 285 -11.87 -18.47 -2.01
CA TYR A 285 -13.33 -18.39 -2.12
C TYR A 285 -13.75 -17.27 -3.08
N TYR A 286 -13.23 -16.06 -2.92
CA TYR A 286 -13.54 -14.95 -3.82
C TYR A 286 -13.05 -15.18 -5.26
N LEU A 287 -11.89 -15.83 -5.41
CA LEU A 287 -11.38 -16.20 -6.74
C LEU A 287 -12.29 -17.23 -7.40
N ALA A 288 -12.72 -18.25 -6.67
CA ALA A 288 -13.62 -19.28 -7.17
C ALA A 288 -15.00 -18.69 -7.55
N GLU A 289 -15.54 -17.79 -6.73
CA GLU A 289 -16.76 -17.04 -7.04
C GLU A 289 -16.60 -16.24 -8.34
N PHE A 290 -15.50 -15.53 -8.50
CA PHE A 290 -15.24 -14.78 -9.72
C PHE A 290 -15.14 -15.67 -10.96
N LEU A 291 -14.40 -16.75 -10.89
CA LEU A 291 -14.29 -17.71 -11.98
C LEU A 291 -15.64 -18.36 -12.29
N GLY A 292 -16.42 -18.67 -11.25
CA GLY A 292 -17.78 -19.20 -11.41
C GLY A 292 -18.71 -18.24 -12.16
N LEU A 293 -18.62 -16.93 -11.87
CA LEU A 293 -19.34 -15.89 -12.60
C LEU A 293 -18.86 -15.76 -14.05
N CYS A 294 -17.53 -15.77 -14.28
CA CYS A 294 -16.95 -15.68 -15.63
C CYS A 294 -17.34 -16.87 -16.52
N TRP A 295 -17.45 -18.08 -15.96
CA TRP A 295 -17.83 -19.30 -16.67
C TRP A 295 -19.33 -19.58 -16.66
N GLY A 296 -20.12 -18.70 -16.04
CA GLY A 296 -21.58 -18.84 -15.98
C GLY A 296 -22.07 -20.00 -15.10
N TRP A 297 -21.22 -20.47 -14.17
CA TRP A 297 -21.59 -21.53 -13.20
C TRP A 297 -22.39 -20.97 -12.03
N ILE A 298 -22.22 -19.68 -11.73
CA ILE A 298 -22.94 -18.94 -10.68
C ILE A 298 -23.62 -17.74 -11.36
N ARG A 299 -24.85 -17.43 -10.95
CA ARG A 299 -25.66 -16.30 -11.45
C ARG A 299 -25.72 -15.18 -10.42
#